data_d691d1326110558e64847327d62a8207
#
_entry.id   d691d1326110558e64847327d62a8207
#
_cell.length_a   1.000
_cell.length_b   1.000
_cell.length_c   1.000
_cell.angle_alpha   90.00
_cell.angle_beta   90.00
_cell.angle_gamma   90.00
#
_symmetry.space_group_name_H-M   'P 1'
#
loop_
_entity.id
_entity.type
_entity.pdbx_description
1 polymer ?
#
loop_
_entity_poly.entity_id
_entity_poly.type
_entity_poly.pdbx_seq_one_letter_code
_entity_poly.pdbx_strand_id
1 'polypeptide(L)'
;MAESPEASKLQFQYAVVRVVPRVERGESLNAGVIVLSRPRKFLGARVSLDETRLRAIDPNADPATILPHLAAIEKIAAGDPSAGPIARLSLAERFHWLTSPSSTVIQPSEVHTGLCDDPAAELDHLFERLVR
;
A
#
# COMPACT_ATOMS: atom_id res chain seq x y z
N MET A 1 21.48 -4.85 -31.25
CA MET A 1 20.90 -3.51 -31.01
C MET A 1 20.62 -3.36 -29.53
N ALA A 2 21.18 -2.33 -28.94
CA ALA A 2 21.00 -2.09 -27.53
C ALA A 2 19.69 -1.32 -27.29
N GLU A 3 18.88 -1.80 -26.40
CA GLU A 3 17.69 -1.07 -25.95
C GLU A 3 18.06 -0.04 -24.90
N SER A 4 17.36 1.09 -24.86
CA SER A 4 17.53 2.04 -23.79
C SER A 4 17.01 1.43 -22.49
N PRO A 5 17.54 1.84 -21.32
CA PRO A 5 17.03 1.35 -20.03
C PRO A 5 15.53 1.54 -19.87
N GLU A 6 14.98 2.67 -20.36
CA GLU A 6 13.54 2.95 -20.26
C GLU A 6 12.71 2.01 -21.12
N ALA A 7 13.24 1.54 -22.26
CA ALA A 7 12.52 0.64 -23.14
C ALA A 7 12.30 -0.75 -22.53
N SER A 8 13.19 -1.17 -21.59
CA SER A 8 13.06 -2.46 -20.92
C SER A 8 12.25 -2.39 -19.63
N LYS A 9 11.92 -1.19 -19.15
CA LYS A 9 11.20 -1.01 -17.91
C LYS A 9 9.70 -1.11 -18.09
N LEU A 10 9.03 -1.48 -17.01
CA LEU A 10 7.59 -1.67 -16.98
C LEU A 10 6.92 -0.58 -16.19
N GLN A 11 5.76 -0.16 -16.66
CA GLN A 11 4.96 0.80 -15.94
C GLN A 11 4.34 0.15 -14.70
N PHE A 12 4.35 0.88 -13.60
CA PHE A 12 3.67 0.47 -12.38
C PHE A 12 2.97 1.67 -11.74
N GLN A 13 2.05 1.37 -10.84
CA GLN A 13 1.35 2.36 -10.01
C GLN A 13 1.53 1.98 -8.55
N TYR A 14 1.59 2.99 -7.68
CA TYR A 14 1.67 2.72 -6.25
C TYR A 14 0.92 3.78 -5.45
N ALA A 15 0.54 3.39 -4.25
CA ALA A 15 0.00 4.29 -3.24
C ALA A 15 0.61 3.96 -1.88
N VAL A 16 0.72 4.97 -1.04
CA VAL A 16 1.17 4.79 0.35
C VAL A 16 -0.05 4.58 1.23
N VAL A 17 0.02 3.62 2.13
CA VAL A 17 -0.99 3.40 3.15
C VAL A 17 -0.63 4.24 4.37
N ARG A 18 -1.52 5.13 4.77
CA ARG A 18 -1.31 6.03 5.91
C ARG A 18 -2.24 5.67 7.04
N VAL A 19 -1.72 5.74 8.26
CA VAL A 19 -2.52 5.64 9.48
C VAL A 19 -2.73 7.05 10.01
N VAL A 20 -4.00 7.41 10.22
CA VAL A 20 -4.41 8.73 10.71
C VAL A 20 -5.13 8.51 12.05
N PRO A 21 -4.38 8.49 13.17
CA PRO A 21 -4.97 8.12 14.47
C PRO A 21 -6.09 9.05 14.92
N ARG A 22 -5.93 10.33 14.62
CA ARG A 22 -6.96 11.34 14.95
C ARG A 22 -7.33 12.05 13.67
N VAL A 23 -8.44 11.59 13.07
CA VAL A 23 -8.89 12.08 11.76
C VAL A 23 -9.08 13.60 11.75
N GLU A 24 -9.60 14.17 12.85
CA GLU A 24 -9.84 15.60 12.94
C GLU A 24 -8.57 16.44 12.94
N ARG A 25 -7.41 15.85 13.29
CA ARG A 25 -6.13 16.54 13.26
C ARG A 25 -5.40 16.35 11.94
N GLY A 26 -5.68 15.26 11.24
CA GLY A 26 -5.06 14.97 9.95
C GLY A 26 -3.59 14.53 10.00
N GLU A 27 -3.00 14.41 11.19
CA GLU A 27 -1.63 13.92 11.33
C GLU A 27 -1.58 12.44 11.00
N SER A 28 -0.56 12.03 10.26
CA SER A 28 -0.47 10.65 9.79
C SER A 28 0.96 10.12 9.84
N LEU A 29 1.07 8.77 9.79
CA LEU A 29 2.34 8.09 9.55
C LEU A 29 2.13 7.08 8.43
N ASN A 30 3.20 6.87 7.66
CA ASN A 30 3.18 5.87 6.60
C ASN A 30 3.30 4.48 7.21
N ALA A 31 2.42 3.57 6.81
CA ALA A 31 2.37 2.21 7.37
C ALA A 31 2.35 1.14 6.28
N GLY A 32 2.45 1.49 5.03
CA GLY A 32 2.47 0.50 3.97
C GLY A 32 2.58 1.11 2.58
N VAL A 33 2.79 0.22 1.61
CA VAL A 33 2.83 0.55 0.19
C VAL A 33 2.08 -0.53 -0.57
N ILE A 34 1.31 -0.11 -1.58
CA ILE A 34 0.59 -1.00 -2.50
C ILE A 34 1.13 -0.74 -3.89
N VAL A 35 1.50 -1.80 -4.61
CA VAL A 35 2.06 -1.70 -5.97
C VAL A 35 1.23 -2.54 -6.92
N LEU A 36 0.83 -1.95 -8.05
CA LEU A 36 0.19 -2.62 -9.17
C LEU A 36 1.07 -2.49 -10.41
N SER A 37 1.35 -3.61 -11.08
CA SER A 37 1.91 -3.60 -12.42
C SER A 37 1.03 -4.45 -13.33
N ARG A 38 0.29 -3.81 -14.24
CA ARG A 38 -0.58 -4.52 -15.17
C ARG A 38 0.20 -5.39 -16.15
N PRO A 39 1.34 -4.90 -16.72
CA PRO A 39 2.13 -5.73 -17.63
C PRO A 39 2.63 -7.04 -17.02
N ARG A 40 2.95 -7.03 -15.72
CA ARG A 40 3.42 -8.23 -15.01
C ARG A 40 2.31 -8.97 -14.29
N LYS A 41 1.08 -8.49 -14.35
CA LYS A 41 -0.05 -9.07 -13.61
C LYS A 41 0.28 -9.21 -12.13
N PHE A 42 0.86 -8.15 -11.57
CA PHE A 42 1.33 -8.10 -10.18
C PHE A 42 0.52 -7.11 -9.36
N LEU A 43 0.07 -7.56 -8.21
CA LEU A 43 -0.48 -6.68 -7.17
C LEU A 43 0.08 -7.17 -5.84
N GLY A 44 0.74 -6.28 -5.12
CA GLY A 44 1.31 -6.61 -3.82
C GLY A 44 1.23 -5.43 -2.87
N ALA A 45 1.27 -5.73 -1.59
CA ALA A 45 1.31 -4.75 -0.53
C ALA A 45 2.23 -5.21 0.58
N ARG A 46 2.93 -4.26 1.21
CA ARG A 46 3.68 -4.50 2.44
C ARG A 46 3.26 -3.46 3.45
N VAL A 47 2.99 -3.89 4.66
CA VAL A 47 2.56 -3.02 5.75
C VAL A 47 3.43 -3.25 6.98
N SER A 48 3.60 -2.21 7.78
CA SER A 48 4.25 -2.27 9.08
C SER A 48 3.84 -1.06 9.89
N LEU A 49 3.42 -1.29 11.12
CA LEU A 49 3.02 -0.21 12.02
C LEU A 49 4.15 0.06 13.02
N ASP A 50 4.73 1.26 12.93
CA ASP A 50 5.70 1.72 13.93
C ASP A 50 4.93 2.27 15.13
N GLU A 51 4.87 1.49 16.18
CA GLU A 51 4.09 1.85 17.38
C GLU A 51 4.66 3.06 18.10
N THR A 52 5.96 3.27 18.03
CA THR A 52 6.60 4.45 18.63
C THR A 52 6.13 5.72 17.92
N ARG A 53 6.13 5.71 16.58
CA ARG A 53 5.61 6.84 15.80
C ARG A 53 4.12 7.05 16.03
N LEU A 54 3.36 5.97 16.11
CA LEU A 54 1.93 6.03 16.37
C LEU A 54 1.65 6.76 17.69
N ARG A 55 2.34 6.36 18.75
CA ARG A 55 2.16 6.97 20.06
C ARG A 55 2.65 8.41 20.15
N ALA A 56 3.62 8.78 19.31
CA ALA A 56 4.07 10.16 19.21
C ALA A 56 2.97 11.07 18.65
N ILE A 57 2.15 10.54 17.74
CA ILE A 57 1.03 11.29 17.15
C ILE A 57 -0.17 11.28 18.13
N ASP A 58 -0.46 10.11 18.69
CA ASP A 58 -1.57 9.94 19.62
C ASP A 58 -1.18 8.95 20.72
N PRO A 59 -0.87 9.44 21.92
CA PRO A 59 -0.45 8.56 23.03
C PRO A 59 -1.52 7.54 23.43
N ASN A 60 -2.78 7.78 23.09
CA ASN A 60 -3.91 6.91 23.44
C ASN A 60 -4.28 5.94 22.30
N ALA A 61 -3.56 5.97 21.19
CA ALA A 61 -3.85 5.07 20.08
C ALA A 61 -3.59 3.62 20.47
N ASP A 62 -4.51 2.74 20.08
CA ASP A 62 -4.39 1.30 20.34
C ASP A 62 -4.02 0.58 19.06
N PRO A 63 -2.78 0.05 18.95
CA PRO A 63 -2.35 -0.69 17.76
C PRO A 63 -3.26 -1.87 17.42
N ALA A 64 -3.88 -2.49 18.43
CA ALA A 64 -4.74 -3.65 18.21
C ALA A 64 -5.99 -3.33 17.38
N THR A 65 -6.40 -2.07 17.31
CA THR A 65 -7.53 -1.66 16.47
C THR A 65 -7.10 -1.37 15.04
N ILE A 66 -5.81 -1.18 14.80
CA ILE A 66 -5.26 -0.79 13.49
C ILE A 66 -4.68 -2.00 12.75
N LEU A 67 -3.95 -2.86 13.45
CA LEU A 67 -3.23 -3.98 12.85
C LEU A 67 -4.10 -4.90 11.99
N PRO A 68 -5.32 -5.28 12.40
CA PRO A 68 -6.16 -6.14 11.55
C PRO A 68 -6.51 -5.50 10.21
N HIS A 69 -6.70 -4.19 10.16
CA HIS A 69 -7.00 -3.48 8.91
C HIS A 69 -5.79 -3.47 7.97
N LEU A 70 -4.59 -3.29 8.52
CA LEU A 70 -3.36 -3.35 7.73
C LEU A 70 -3.14 -4.77 7.19
N ALA A 71 -3.35 -5.79 8.01
CA ALA A 71 -3.24 -7.18 7.57
C ALA A 71 -4.22 -7.52 6.45
N ALA A 72 -5.44 -6.98 6.50
CA ALA A 72 -6.44 -7.17 5.45
C ALA A 72 -5.97 -6.60 4.11
N ILE A 73 -5.26 -5.49 4.11
CA ILE A 73 -4.71 -4.88 2.89
C ILE A 73 -3.75 -5.86 2.20
N GLU A 74 -2.84 -6.47 2.95
CA GLU A 74 -1.91 -7.45 2.38
C GLU A 74 -2.64 -8.66 1.81
N LYS A 75 -3.66 -9.15 2.51
CA LYS A 75 -4.44 -10.31 2.07
C LYS A 75 -5.24 -10.02 0.81
N ILE A 76 -5.86 -8.84 0.74
CA ILE A 76 -6.62 -8.44 -0.46
C ILE A 76 -5.67 -8.30 -1.65
N ALA A 77 -4.52 -7.68 -1.46
CA ALA A 77 -3.53 -7.55 -2.53
C ALA A 77 -3.06 -8.92 -3.03
N ALA A 78 -2.87 -9.87 -2.12
CA ALA A 78 -2.45 -11.24 -2.46
C ALA A 78 -3.57 -12.07 -3.09
N GLY A 79 -4.83 -11.61 -3.04
CA GLY A 79 -5.97 -12.38 -3.53
C GLY A 79 -6.33 -13.54 -2.61
N ASP A 80 -6.05 -13.40 -1.32
CA ASP A 80 -6.34 -14.43 -0.32
C ASP A 80 -7.85 -14.51 -0.08
N PRO A 81 -8.49 -15.68 -0.38
CA PRO A 81 -9.95 -15.82 -0.21
C PRO A 81 -10.43 -15.55 1.22
N SER A 82 -9.59 -15.72 2.22
CA SER A 82 -9.96 -15.46 3.62
C SER A 82 -10.26 -13.99 3.87
N ALA A 83 -9.85 -13.09 2.97
CA ALA A 83 -10.13 -11.66 3.08
C ALA A 83 -11.54 -11.29 2.56
N GLY A 84 -12.29 -12.25 2.05
CA GLY A 84 -13.67 -12.05 1.62
C GLY A 84 -13.82 -11.80 0.11
N PRO A 85 -15.01 -11.35 -0.34
CA PRO A 85 -15.31 -11.21 -1.78
C PRO A 85 -14.39 -10.27 -2.55
N ILE A 86 -13.92 -9.20 -1.91
CA ILE A 86 -13.04 -8.21 -2.58
C ILE A 86 -11.77 -8.89 -3.09
N ALA A 87 -11.22 -9.85 -2.36
CA ALA A 87 -10.01 -10.56 -2.74
C ALA A 87 -10.16 -11.38 -4.02
N ARG A 88 -11.40 -11.62 -4.47
CA ARG A 88 -11.69 -12.38 -5.69
C ARG A 88 -11.82 -11.51 -6.93
N LEU A 89 -11.82 -10.21 -6.78
CA LEU A 89 -11.88 -9.27 -7.90
C LEU A 89 -10.58 -9.31 -8.72
N SER A 90 -10.62 -8.73 -9.93
CA SER A 90 -9.41 -8.62 -10.76
C SER A 90 -8.34 -7.79 -10.06
N LEU A 91 -7.10 -7.88 -10.54
CA LEU A 91 -6.00 -7.08 -10.00
C LEU A 91 -6.31 -5.59 -10.01
N ALA A 92 -6.80 -5.09 -11.14
CA ALA A 92 -7.11 -3.68 -11.30
C ALA A 92 -8.23 -3.23 -10.36
N GLU A 93 -9.27 -4.07 -10.22
CA GLU A 93 -10.39 -3.78 -9.33
C GLU A 93 -9.97 -3.78 -7.86
N ARG A 94 -9.12 -4.74 -7.47
CA ARG A 94 -8.60 -4.80 -6.10
C ARG A 94 -7.73 -3.58 -5.79
N PHE A 95 -6.87 -3.20 -6.72
CA PHE A 95 -6.03 -2.00 -6.56
C PHE A 95 -6.89 -0.75 -6.43
N HIS A 96 -7.89 -0.62 -7.27
CA HIS A 96 -8.82 0.51 -7.22
C HIS A 96 -9.54 0.56 -5.85
N TRP A 97 -10.00 -0.58 -5.36
CA TRP A 97 -10.67 -0.66 -4.06
C TRP A 97 -9.71 -0.25 -2.92
N LEU A 98 -8.47 -0.76 -2.97
CA LEU A 98 -7.46 -0.49 -1.95
C LEU A 98 -7.00 0.97 -1.92
N THR A 99 -7.08 1.66 -3.05
CA THR A 99 -6.58 3.03 -3.19
C THR A 99 -7.70 4.08 -3.28
N SER A 100 -8.95 3.67 -3.08
CA SER A 100 -10.07 4.60 -3.06
C SER A 100 -9.95 5.57 -1.87
N PRO A 101 -10.23 6.85 -2.08
CA PRO A 101 -10.17 7.84 -1.00
C PRO A 101 -11.01 7.42 0.20
N SER A 102 -10.49 7.67 1.38
CA SER A 102 -11.14 7.31 2.64
C SER A 102 -10.86 8.40 3.68
N SER A 103 -11.82 8.61 4.56
CA SER A 103 -11.68 9.53 5.69
C SER A 103 -11.64 8.80 7.04
N THR A 104 -11.26 7.54 7.03
CA THR A 104 -11.14 6.70 8.22
C THR A 104 -9.70 6.74 8.77
N VAL A 105 -9.44 5.91 9.77
CA VAL A 105 -8.11 5.82 10.41
C VAL A 105 -7.03 5.33 9.44
N ILE A 106 -7.42 4.55 8.43
CA ILE A 106 -6.48 4.12 7.38
C ILE A 106 -6.88 4.82 6.09
N GLN A 107 -5.94 5.55 5.51
CA GLN A 107 -6.19 6.35 4.31
C GLN A 107 -5.08 6.12 3.30
N PRO A 108 -5.42 5.73 2.06
CA PRO A 108 -4.41 5.64 1.01
C PRO A 108 -4.03 7.03 0.53
N SER A 109 -2.78 7.16 0.07
CA SER A 109 -2.38 8.36 -0.66
C SER A 109 -3.01 8.34 -2.06
N GLU A 110 -2.87 9.44 -2.77
CA GLU A 110 -3.11 9.44 -4.22
C GLU A 110 -2.20 8.42 -4.91
N VAL A 111 -2.62 7.98 -6.10
CA VAL A 111 -1.87 7.00 -6.88
C VAL A 111 -0.79 7.71 -7.67
N HIS A 112 0.42 7.17 -7.59
CA HIS A 112 1.58 7.64 -8.37
C HIS A 112 1.95 6.59 -9.40
N THR A 113 2.60 7.02 -10.48
CA THR A 113 3.06 6.11 -11.53
C THR A 113 4.57 6.20 -11.66
N GLY A 114 5.18 5.12 -12.14
CA GLY A 114 6.61 5.04 -12.36
C GLY A 114 6.98 3.92 -13.31
N LEU A 115 8.27 3.70 -13.47
CA LEU A 115 8.83 2.62 -14.28
C LEU A 115 9.75 1.79 -13.41
N CYS A 116 9.68 0.47 -13.58
CA CYS A 116 10.50 -0.47 -12.82
C CYS A 116 10.89 -1.66 -13.67
N ASP A 117 11.91 -2.39 -13.22
CA ASP A 117 12.31 -3.66 -13.85
C ASP A 117 11.51 -4.82 -13.27
N ASP A 118 11.29 -4.81 -11.96
CA ASP A 118 10.61 -5.87 -11.23
C ASP A 118 9.68 -5.24 -10.19
N PRO A 119 8.36 -5.40 -10.34
CA PRO A 119 7.41 -4.76 -9.40
C PRO A 119 7.52 -5.30 -7.97
N ALA A 120 7.90 -6.56 -7.77
CA ALA A 120 8.07 -7.10 -6.42
C ALA A 120 9.27 -6.45 -5.73
N ALA A 121 10.37 -6.26 -6.45
CA ALA A 121 11.55 -5.58 -5.93
C ALA A 121 11.26 -4.10 -5.70
N GLU A 122 10.45 -3.47 -6.58
CA GLU A 122 10.06 -2.07 -6.42
C GLU A 122 9.18 -1.88 -5.18
N LEU A 123 8.30 -2.83 -4.90
CA LEU A 123 7.49 -2.81 -3.68
C LEU A 123 8.38 -2.77 -2.43
N ASP A 124 9.39 -3.64 -2.37
CA ASP A 124 10.32 -3.68 -1.25
C ASP A 124 11.13 -2.38 -1.14
N HIS A 125 11.57 -1.86 -2.27
CA HIS A 125 12.33 -0.61 -2.32
C HIS A 125 11.52 0.58 -1.82
N LEU A 126 10.28 0.72 -2.27
CA LEU A 126 9.39 1.79 -1.83
C LEU A 126 9.05 1.64 -0.34
N PHE A 127 8.83 0.41 0.12
CA PHE A 127 8.56 0.14 1.52
C PHE A 127 9.72 0.62 2.41
N GLU A 128 10.96 0.29 2.04
CA GLU A 128 12.13 0.72 2.81
C GLU A 128 12.28 2.24 2.82
N ARG A 129 12.01 2.90 1.70
CA ARG A 129 12.16 4.36 1.59
C ARG A 129 11.05 5.15 2.24
N LEU A 130 9.80 4.65 2.17
CA LEU A 130 8.63 5.44 2.52
C LEU A 130 8.03 5.05 3.88
N VAL A 131 8.25 3.82 4.33
CA VAL A 131 7.65 3.31 5.57
C VAL A 131 8.69 3.16 6.68
N ARG A 132 9.86 2.69 6.35
CA ARG A 132 10.91 2.38 7.34
C ARG A 132 11.95 3.45 7.53
#